data_9c660fd34b976fc41285da20f7c33e22
#
_entry.id   9c660fd34b976fc41285da20f7c33e22
#
_cell.length_a   1.000
_cell.length_b   1.000
_cell.length_c   1.000
_cell.angle_alpha   90.00
_cell.angle_beta   90.00
_cell.angle_gamma   90.00
#
_symmetry.space_group_name_H-M   'P 1'
#
loop_
_entity.id
_entity.type
_entity.pdbx_description
1 polymer ?
#
loop_
_entity_poly.entity_id
_entity_poly.type
_entity_poly.pdbx_seq_one_letter_code
_entity_poly.pdbx_strand_id
1 'polypeptide(L)'
;LEQDTLHWFVCGLDGVPLEQGEETCPGDVRELLDTLLMRVRARYPQLASVAFGFAGAMHDGVVMECFGYPELRGVSLSTHLHDKSGLPSAAARDMQIVAAGYAAQCSPAPRAAVCIYIGRMGAGAGIVLDGKVWSGAAGFAGELHFLPIEHNMEYAQTHFADADMTAYMAQVICACGALINPDRVVLYTDPLFRNRVEDIRAACACMLPPHAVPEIELSRTFTEDYDRGLFTMARDLMEGNA
;
A
#
# COMPACT_ATOMS: atom_id res chain seq x y z
N LEU A 1 0.72 -7.08 -7.93
CA LEU A 1 0.81 -6.89 -9.38
C LEU A 1 1.53 -5.57 -9.64
N GLU A 2 2.68 -5.64 -10.27
CA GLU A 2 3.51 -4.47 -10.56
C GLU A 2 4.02 -4.55 -12.01
N GLN A 3 3.81 -3.48 -12.79
CA GLN A 3 4.12 -3.42 -14.22
C GLN A 3 3.49 -4.62 -14.96
N ASP A 4 4.28 -5.42 -15.66
CA ASP A 4 3.82 -6.60 -16.40
C ASP A 4 4.06 -7.91 -15.64
N THR A 5 4.26 -7.83 -14.32
CA THR A 5 4.64 -8.97 -13.49
C THR A 5 3.67 -9.14 -12.30
N LEU A 6 3.19 -10.37 -12.15
CA LEU A 6 2.44 -10.82 -10.99
C LEU A 6 3.38 -11.63 -10.09
N HIS A 7 3.73 -11.04 -8.94
CA HIS A 7 4.43 -11.76 -7.88
C HIS A 7 3.42 -12.50 -7.01
N TRP A 8 3.73 -13.70 -6.63
CA TRP A 8 2.86 -14.53 -5.78
C TRP A 8 3.66 -15.37 -4.79
N PHE A 9 3.06 -15.66 -3.66
CA PHE A 9 3.58 -16.61 -2.69
C PHE A 9 2.44 -17.38 -2.00
N VAL A 10 2.78 -18.59 -1.53
CA VAL A 10 1.97 -19.39 -0.62
C VAL A 10 2.71 -19.48 0.69
N CYS A 11 2.07 -19.22 1.80
CA CYS A 11 2.69 -19.28 3.13
C CYS A 11 1.89 -20.16 4.09
N GLY A 12 2.56 -20.62 5.13
CA GLY A 12 1.94 -21.28 6.27
C GLY A 12 1.21 -20.27 7.17
N LEU A 13 0.53 -20.76 8.19
CA LEU A 13 -0.14 -19.93 9.21
C LEU A 13 0.83 -19.10 10.06
N ASP A 14 2.09 -19.43 10.03
CA ASP A 14 3.20 -18.71 10.65
C ASP A 14 3.77 -17.58 9.77
N GLY A 15 3.23 -17.42 8.54
CA GLY A 15 3.70 -16.45 7.57
C GLY A 15 4.96 -16.86 6.82
N VAL A 16 5.49 -18.08 7.06
CA VAL A 16 6.68 -18.55 6.36
C VAL A 16 6.31 -18.98 4.94
N PRO A 17 6.98 -18.43 3.90
CA PRO A 17 6.74 -18.83 2.52
C PRO A 17 7.03 -20.32 2.29
N LEU A 18 6.07 -21.04 1.73
CA LEU A 18 6.19 -22.42 1.28
C LEU A 18 6.60 -22.50 -0.20
N GLU A 19 6.11 -21.55 -0.98
CA GLU A 19 6.38 -21.40 -2.41
C GLU A 19 6.16 -19.96 -2.81
N GLN A 20 6.93 -19.48 -3.76
CA GLN A 20 6.79 -18.15 -4.35
C GLN A 20 7.20 -18.18 -5.82
N GLY A 21 6.74 -17.21 -6.59
CA GLY A 21 7.09 -17.09 -7.99
C GLY A 21 6.64 -15.78 -8.60
N GLU A 22 6.99 -15.65 -9.86
CA GLU A 22 6.66 -14.50 -10.68
C GLU A 22 6.07 -14.99 -12.00
N GLU A 23 5.02 -14.33 -12.46
CA GLU A 23 4.40 -14.62 -13.75
C GLU A 23 4.37 -13.34 -14.57
N THR A 24 4.88 -13.40 -15.79
CA THR A 24 4.72 -12.29 -16.73
C THR A 24 3.32 -12.30 -17.31
N CYS A 25 2.68 -11.16 -17.37
CA CYS A 25 1.33 -11.00 -17.91
C CYS A 25 1.37 -10.35 -19.32
N PRO A 26 1.44 -11.15 -20.38
CA PRO A 26 1.45 -10.61 -21.74
C PRO A 26 0.04 -10.30 -22.29
N GLY A 27 -1.00 -10.54 -21.53
CA GLY A 27 -2.40 -10.46 -21.97
C GLY A 27 -3.37 -10.07 -20.84
N ASP A 28 -4.53 -10.70 -20.78
CA ASP A 28 -5.54 -10.44 -19.74
C ASP A 28 -5.08 -11.00 -18.40
N VAL A 29 -4.86 -10.11 -17.45
CA VAL A 29 -4.40 -10.47 -16.09
C VAL A 29 -5.42 -11.32 -15.34
N ARG A 30 -6.70 -11.26 -15.66
CA ARG A 30 -7.73 -12.10 -15.03
C ARG A 30 -7.56 -13.56 -15.42
N GLU A 31 -7.23 -13.84 -16.69
CA GLU A 31 -6.96 -15.21 -17.14
C GLU A 31 -5.71 -15.77 -16.46
N LEU A 32 -4.69 -14.93 -16.30
CA LEU A 32 -3.48 -15.29 -15.56
C LEU A 32 -3.80 -15.60 -14.09
N LEU A 33 -4.55 -14.73 -13.41
CA LEU A 33 -4.98 -14.93 -12.03
C LEU A 33 -5.78 -16.24 -11.87
N ASP A 34 -6.74 -16.49 -12.76
CA ASP A 34 -7.55 -17.72 -12.74
C ASP A 34 -6.68 -18.98 -12.88
N THR A 35 -5.76 -18.95 -13.85
CA THR A 35 -4.85 -20.06 -14.11
C THR A 35 -3.92 -20.33 -12.93
N LEU A 36 -3.32 -19.26 -12.38
CA LEU A 36 -2.44 -19.35 -11.22
C LEU A 36 -3.19 -19.89 -10.00
N LEU A 37 -4.38 -19.36 -9.75
CA LEU A 37 -5.19 -19.76 -8.59
C LEU A 37 -5.61 -21.24 -8.67
N MET A 38 -6.01 -21.73 -9.84
CA MET A 38 -6.31 -23.14 -10.04
C MET A 38 -5.08 -24.04 -9.82
N ARG A 39 -3.92 -23.60 -10.34
CA ARG A 39 -2.64 -24.32 -10.15
C ARG A 39 -2.25 -24.40 -8.69
N VAL A 40 -2.32 -23.27 -7.98
CA VAL A 40 -1.99 -23.21 -6.54
C VAL A 40 -2.96 -24.07 -5.72
N ARG A 41 -4.26 -24.00 -5.99
CA ARG A 41 -5.24 -24.82 -5.29
C ARG A 41 -5.07 -26.32 -5.49
N ALA A 42 -4.71 -26.72 -6.71
CA ALA A 42 -4.45 -28.15 -6.99
C ALA A 42 -3.22 -28.64 -6.20
N ARG A 43 -2.22 -27.79 -6.03
CA ARG A 43 -0.98 -28.12 -5.29
C ARG A 43 -1.16 -28.02 -3.77
N TYR A 44 -1.98 -27.07 -3.31
CA TYR A 44 -2.27 -26.81 -1.90
C TYR A 44 -3.78 -26.91 -1.62
N PRO A 45 -4.33 -28.14 -1.53
CA PRO A 45 -5.78 -28.34 -1.30
C PRO A 45 -6.27 -27.73 0.03
N GLN A 46 -5.37 -27.53 1.00
CA GLN A 46 -5.65 -26.92 2.30
C GLN A 46 -5.57 -25.39 2.29
N LEU A 47 -5.39 -24.74 1.12
CA LEU A 47 -5.40 -23.28 1.02
C LEU A 47 -6.69 -22.73 1.62
N ALA A 48 -6.57 -21.77 2.55
CA ALA A 48 -7.69 -21.34 3.38
C ALA A 48 -8.25 -19.95 3.00
N SER A 49 -7.42 -19.09 2.40
CA SER A 49 -7.80 -17.73 1.98
C SER A 49 -6.90 -17.23 0.86
N VAL A 50 -7.33 -16.15 0.19
CA VAL A 50 -6.59 -15.49 -0.88
C VAL A 50 -6.57 -13.98 -0.64
N ALA A 51 -5.40 -13.36 -0.69
CA ALA A 51 -5.22 -11.92 -0.65
C ALA A 51 -4.56 -11.44 -1.94
N PHE A 52 -5.00 -10.30 -2.46
CA PHE A 52 -4.47 -9.72 -3.69
C PHE A 52 -4.19 -8.23 -3.52
N GLY A 53 -3.06 -7.79 -4.04
CA GLY A 53 -2.65 -6.39 -4.02
C GLY A 53 -2.40 -5.84 -5.42
N PHE A 54 -2.75 -4.58 -5.63
CA PHE A 54 -2.55 -3.89 -6.91
C PHE A 54 -2.29 -2.39 -6.72
N ALA A 55 -1.59 -1.80 -7.69
CA ALA A 55 -1.40 -0.35 -7.77
C ALA A 55 -2.56 0.27 -8.56
N GLY A 56 -3.31 1.17 -7.92
CA GLY A 56 -4.47 1.79 -8.56
C GLY A 56 -5.46 2.40 -7.57
N ALA A 57 -6.70 2.57 -8.02
CA ALA A 57 -7.79 3.12 -7.22
C ALA A 57 -8.95 2.12 -7.11
N MET A 58 -9.60 2.10 -5.95
CA MET A 58 -10.74 1.23 -5.67
C MET A 58 -11.85 2.04 -4.96
N HIS A 59 -13.11 1.74 -5.29
CA HIS A 59 -14.28 2.31 -4.65
C HIS A 59 -15.29 1.20 -4.34
N ASP A 60 -15.69 1.06 -3.10
CA ASP A 60 -16.64 0.05 -2.62
C ASP A 60 -16.29 -1.39 -3.09
N GLY A 61 -15.00 -1.74 -3.04
CA GLY A 61 -14.52 -3.07 -3.44
C GLY A 61 -14.37 -3.27 -4.95
N VAL A 62 -14.72 -2.27 -5.77
CA VAL A 62 -14.61 -2.29 -7.22
C VAL A 62 -13.40 -1.51 -7.68
N VAL A 63 -12.58 -2.08 -8.55
CA VAL A 63 -11.43 -1.41 -9.16
C VAL A 63 -11.93 -0.28 -10.07
N MET A 64 -11.52 0.94 -9.76
CA MET A 64 -11.82 2.12 -10.59
C MET A 64 -10.72 2.35 -11.62
N GLU A 65 -9.48 2.07 -11.21
CA GLU A 65 -8.29 2.18 -12.04
C GLU A 65 -7.23 1.19 -11.55
N CYS A 66 -6.55 0.55 -12.48
CA CYS A 66 -5.37 -0.27 -12.20
C CYS A 66 -4.30 0.06 -13.23
N PHE A 67 -3.16 0.53 -12.78
CA PHE A 67 -2.08 0.93 -13.67
C PHE A 67 -1.52 -0.28 -14.41
N GLY A 68 -1.48 -0.18 -15.74
CA GLY A 68 -1.04 -1.27 -16.63
C GLY A 68 -2.11 -2.32 -16.97
N TYR A 69 -3.25 -2.36 -16.27
CA TYR A 69 -4.27 -3.41 -16.44
C TYR A 69 -5.70 -2.83 -16.51
N PRO A 70 -6.03 -2.13 -17.61
CA PRO A 70 -7.32 -1.47 -17.76
C PRO A 70 -8.52 -2.43 -17.72
N GLU A 71 -8.31 -3.72 -18.05
CA GLU A 71 -9.32 -4.77 -18.01
C GLU A 71 -9.82 -5.08 -16.59
N LEU A 72 -9.09 -4.71 -15.55
CA LEU A 72 -9.54 -4.83 -14.15
C LEU A 72 -10.55 -3.75 -13.78
N ARG A 73 -10.69 -2.70 -14.57
CA ARG A 73 -11.65 -1.62 -14.28
C ARG A 73 -13.08 -2.15 -14.24
N GLY A 74 -13.80 -1.80 -13.18
CA GLY A 74 -15.16 -2.26 -12.94
C GLY A 74 -15.26 -3.67 -12.34
N VAL A 75 -14.13 -4.32 -12.04
CA VAL A 75 -14.09 -5.66 -11.46
C VAL A 75 -14.04 -5.54 -9.93
N SER A 76 -14.88 -6.32 -9.24
CA SER A 76 -14.70 -6.61 -7.81
C SER A 76 -13.73 -7.78 -7.68
N LEU A 77 -12.45 -7.47 -7.44
CA LEU A 77 -11.40 -8.49 -7.37
C LEU A 77 -11.62 -9.50 -6.24
N SER A 78 -12.09 -9.05 -5.08
CA SER A 78 -12.39 -9.95 -3.96
C SER A 78 -13.48 -10.97 -4.34
N THR A 79 -14.55 -10.50 -5.02
CA THR A 79 -15.63 -11.37 -5.52
C THR A 79 -15.10 -12.30 -6.61
N HIS A 80 -14.34 -11.79 -7.57
CA HIS A 80 -13.77 -12.59 -8.65
C HIS A 80 -12.89 -13.74 -8.11
N LEU A 81 -11.98 -13.43 -7.18
CA LEU A 81 -11.11 -14.43 -6.54
C LEU A 81 -11.91 -15.44 -5.73
N HIS A 82 -12.95 -14.99 -5.01
CA HIS A 82 -13.86 -15.87 -4.28
C HIS A 82 -14.58 -16.84 -5.20
N ASP A 83 -15.20 -16.35 -6.28
CA ASP A 83 -15.96 -17.15 -7.24
C ASP A 83 -15.10 -18.21 -7.92
N LYS A 84 -13.83 -17.88 -8.17
CA LYS A 84 -12.88 -18.82 -8.80
C LYS A 84 -12.28 -19.82 -7.82
N SER A 85 -11.99 -19.39 -6.59
CA SER A 85 -11.34 -20.24 -5.61
C SER A 85 -12.31 -20.99 -4.68
N GLY A 86 -13.49 -20.43 -4.43
CA GLY A 86 -14.39 -20.87 -3.36
C GLY A 86 -13.85 -20.56 -1.96
N LEU A 87 -12.83 -19.68 -1.84
CA LEU A 87 -12.18 -19.32 -0.58
C LEU A 87 -12.53 -17.88 -0.17
N PRO A 88 -12.51 -17.57 1.13
CA PRO A 88 -12.46 -16.18 1.57
C PRO A 88 -11.36 -15.43 0.82
N SER A 89 -11.70 -14.29 0.22
CA SER A 89 -10.78 -13.55 -0.64
C SER A 89 -10.91 -12.06 -0.40
N ALA A 90 -9.79 -11.35 -0.41
CA ALA A 90 -9.74 -9.90 -0.32
C ALA A 90 -8.76 -9.31 -1.33
N ALA A 91 -9.06 -8.10 -1.76
CA ALA A 91 -8.17 -7.28 -2.56
C ALA A 91 -8.04 -5.90 -1.96
N ALA A 92 -6.85 -5.33 -2.00
CA ALA A 92 -6.57 -4.00 -1.51
C ALA A 92 -5.53 -3.28 -2.38
N ARG A 93 -5.46 -1.95 -2.22
CA ARG A 93 -4.43 -1.14 -2.86
C ARG A 93 -3.08 -1.36 -2.18
N ASP A 94 -2.01 -1.25 -2.97
CA ASP A 94 -0.63 -1.45 -2.55
C ASP A 94 -0.28 -0.73 -1.23
N MET A 95 -0.54 0.57 -1.12
CA MET A 95 -0.19 1.34 0.07
C MET A 95 -1.03 1.00 1.31
N GLN A 96 -2.24 0.47 1.14
CA GLN A 96 -3.04 -0.06 2.25
C GLN A 96 -2.40 -1.35 2.80
N ILE A 97 -1.91 -2.19 1.89
CA ILE A 97 -1.23 -3.44 2.23
C ILE A 97 0.10 -3.15 2.93
N VAL A 98 0.92 -2.24 2.39
CA VAL A 98 2.18 -1.82 3.02
C VAL A 98 1.93 -1.27 4.43
N ALA A 99 0.92 -0.43 4.61
CA ALA A 99 0.57 0.14 5.91
C ALA A 99 0.10 -0.93 6.91
N ALA A 100 -0.65 -1.94 6.45
CA ALA A 100 -1.03 -3.10 7.26
C ALA A 100 0.20 -3.87 7.74
N GLY A 101 1.14 -4.13 6.83
CA GLY A 101 2.38 -4.83 7.15
C GLY A 101 3.30 -4.05 8.08
N TYR A 102 3.40 -2.74 7.88
CA TYR A 102 4.12 -1.86 8.81
C TYR A 102 3.51 -1.90 10.22
N ALA A 103 2.19 -1.78 10.33
CA ALA A 103 1.52 -1.83 11.62
C ALA A 103 1.71 -3.18 12.32
N ALA A 104 1.66 -4.28 11.56
CA ALA A 104 1.80 -5.63 12.09
C ALA A 104 3.19 -5.95 12.66
N GLN A 105 4.25 -5.28 12.19
CA GLN A 105 5.60 -5.47 12.75
C GLN A 105 5.87 -4.60 13.98
N CYS A 106 5.13 -3.50 14.17
CA CYS A 106 5.34 -2.59 15.27
C CYS A 106 4.82 -3.16 16.59
N SER A 107 5.63 -3.04 17.65
CA SER A 107 5.21 -3.42 19.01
C SER A 107 5.67 -2.34 20.01
N PRO A 108 4.75 -1.55 20.57
CA PRO A 108 3.31 -1.53 20.29
C PRO A 108 2.95 -1.01 18.90
N ALA A 109 1.78 -1.38 18.42
CA ALA A 109 1.26 -0.82 17.18
C ALA A 109 1.10 0.71 17.28
N PRO A 110 1.36 1.49 16.21
CA PRO A 110 1.20 2.92 16.22
C PRO A 110 -0.29 3.29 16.41
N ARG A 111 -0.55 4.36 17.16
CA ARG A 111 -1.92 4.89 17.27
C ARG A 111 -2.35 5.52 15.94
N ALA A 112 -1.45 6.23 15.30
CA ALA A 112 -1.66 6.74 13.94
C ALA A 112 -0.32 6.75 13.19
N ALA A 113 -0.30 6.16 11.99
CA ALA A 113 0.84 6.21 11.11
C ALA A 113 0.40 6.49 9.67
N VAL A 114 1.26 7.18 8.91
CA VAL A 114 1.07 7.42 7.48
C VAL A 114 2.30 6.88 6.75
N CYS A 115 2.09 5.84 5.95
CA CYS A 115 3.10 5.22 5.10
C CYS A 115 3.03 5.86 3.71
N ILE A 116 4.09 6.48 3.23
CA ILE A 116 4.13 7.20 1.96
C ILE A 116 5.13 6.53 1.03
N TYR A 117 4.68 6.25 -0.19
CA TYR A 117 5.52 5.79 -1.28
C TYR A 117 5.39 6.72 -2.49
N ILE A 118 6.53 7.05 -3.08
CA ILE A 118 6.60 7.82 -4.33
C ILE A 118 7.29 6.93 -5.36
N GLY A 119 6.51 6.37 -6.24
CA GLY A 119 6.97 5.48 -7.30
C GLY A 119 6.82 6.09 -8.69
N ARG A 120 7.19 5.31 -9.69
CA ARG A 120 7.08 5.70 -11.11
C ARG A 120 5.62 5.85 -11.55
N MET A 121 4.70 5.16 -10.89
CA MET A 121 3.25 5.15 -11.17
C MET A 121 2.47 6.20 -10.36
N GLY A 122 3.16 7.06 -9.63
CA GLY A 122 2.54 8.09 -8.81
C GLY A 122 2.95 8.03 -7.34
N ALA A 123 2.21 8.75 -6.52
CA ALA A 123 2.40 8.80 -5.09
C ALA A 123 1.14 8.36 -4.35
N GLY A 124 1.30 7.49 -3.40
CA GLY A 124 0.23 7.00 -2.55
C GLY A 124 0.60 6.99 -1.09
N ALA A 125 -0.41 6.95 -0.24
CA ALA A 125 -0.24 6.70 1.18
C ALA A 125 -1.19 5.62 1.69
N GLY A 126 -0.69 4.87 2.67
CA GLY A 126 -1.50 4.01 3.53
C GLY A 126 -1.61 4.65 4.92
N ILE A 127 -2.80 4.66 5.48
CA ILE A 127 -3.09 5.27 6.77
C ILE A 127 -3.45 4.18 7.77
N VAL A 128 -2.81 4.20 8.93
CA VAL A 128 -3.12 3.32 10.06
C VAL A 128 -3.66 4.17 11.20
N LEU A 129 -4.80 3.75 11.76
CA LEU A 129 -5.37 4.32 12.97
C LEU A 129 -5.65 3.18 13.97
N ASP A 130 -5.11 3.32 15.18
CA ASP A 130 -5.23 2.31 16.25
C ASP A 130 -4.88 0.87 15.78
N GLY A 131 -3.79 0.77 14.99
CA GLY A 131 -3.28 -0.49 14.47
C GLY A 131 -4.06 -1.06 13.28
N LYS A 132 -5.08 -0.38 12.78
CA LYS A 132 -5.88 -0.81 11.63
C LYS A 132 -5.75 0.14 10.45
N VAL A 133 -5.73 -0.43 9.24
CA VAL A 133 -5.73 0.38 8.02
C VAL A 133 -7.05 1.15 7.90
N TRP A 134 -6.93 2.44 7.65
CA TRP A 134 -8.07 3.31 7.40
C TRP A 134 -8.11 3.72 5.94
N SER A 135 -9.12 3.25 5.23
CA SER A 135 -9.31 3.50 3.80
C SER A 135 -10.22 4.71 3.50
N GLY A 136 -10.81 5.31 4.54
CA GLY A 136 -11.85 6.33 4.37
C GLY A 136 -13.21 5.74 3.99
N ALA A 137 -14.23 6.61 3.89
CA ALA A 137 -15.61 6.20 3.65
C ALA A 137 -15.82 5.51 2.29
N ALA A 138 -15.02 5.87 1.28
CA ALA A 138 -15.15 5.39 -0.10
C ALA A 138 -13.86 4.72 -0.63
N GLY A 139 -12.93 4.35 0.25
CA GLY A 139 -11.66 3.77 -0.16
C GLY A 139 -10.63 4.77 -0.70
N PHE A 140 -10.88 6.09 -0.60
CA PHE A 140 -10.08 7.14 -1.24
C PHE A 140 -8.96 7.71 -0.35
N ALA A 141 -8.91 7.35 0.93
CA ALA A 141 -7.90 7.87 1.84
C ALA A 141 -6.48 7.48 1.37
N GLY A 142 -5.56 8.43 1.38
CA GLY A 142 -4.19 8.22 0.96
C GLY A 142 -3.86 8.59 -0.49
N GLU A 143 -4.81 9.12 -1.26
CA GLU A 143 -4.58 9.62 -2.62
C GLU A 143 -3.90 10.99 -2.59
N LEU A 144 -2.58 10.99 -2.40
CA LEU A 144 -1.78 12.20 -2.14
C LEU A 144 -1.77 13.20 -3.30
N HIS A 145 -1.94 12.74 -4.52
CA HIS A 145 -1.94 13.61 -5.69
C HIS A 145 -3.16 14.54 -5.79
N PHE A 146 -4.20 14.29 -4.98
CA PHE A 146 -5.35 15.19 -4.85
C PHE A 146 -5.20 16.22 -3.71
N LEU A 147 -4.10 16.21 -2.97
CA LEU A 147 -3.85 17.27 -2.00
C LEU A 147 -3.77 18.62 -2.72
N PRO A 148 -4.43 19.67 -2.20
CA PRO A 148 -4.40 21.01 -2.79
C PRO A 148 -3.09 21.75 -2.49
N ILE A 149 -1.98 21.12 -2.85
CA ILE A 149 -0.64 21.65 -2.75
C ILE A 149 -0.24 22.13 -4.14
N GLU A 150 0.40 23.31 -4.21
CA GLU A 150 0.90 23.85 -5.46
C GLU A 150 1.87 22.85 -6.10
N HIS A 151 1.54 22.42 -7.31
CA HIS A 151 2.12 21.27 -8.01
C HIS A 151 1.73 19.92 -7.40
N ASN A 152 1.27 19.03 -8.26
CA ASN A 152 0.99 17.65 -7.86
C ASN A 152 2.30 16.85 -7.72
N MET A 153 2.20 15.65 -7.14
CA MET A 153 3.36 14.80 -6.89
C MET A 153 4.08 14.38 -8.18
N GLU A 154 3.36 14.18 -9.27
CA GLU A 154 3.93 13.83 -10.56
C GLU A 154 4.81 14.97 -11.11
N TYR A 155 4.34 16.20 -10.98
CA TYR A 155 5.13 17.38 -11.33
C TYR A 155 6.36 17.49 -10.45
N ALA A 156 6.22 17.26 -9.15
CA ALA A 156 7.33 17.28 -8.20
C ALA A 156 8.43 16.27 -8.55
N GLN A 157 8.07 15.05 -8.96
CA GLN A 157 9.05 14.03 -9.35
C GLN A 157 9.91 14.43 -10.57
N THR A 158 9.35 15.22 -11.48
CA THR A 158 9.97 15.51 -12.78
C THR A 158 10.63 16.86 -12.86
N HIS A 159 10.22 17.83 -12.04
CA HIS A 159 10.58 19.25 -12.20
C HIS A 159 11.26 19.88 -10.98
N PHE A 160 11.14 19.26 -9.79
CA PHE A 160 11.70 19.86 -8.59
C PHE A 160 13.18 19.56 -8.43
N ALA A 161 13.93 20.62 -8.14
CA ALA A 161 15.23 20.52 -7.51
C ALA A 161 15.11 19.90 -6.11
N ASP A 162 16.23 19.44 -5.55
CA ASP A 162 16.24 18.76 -4.25
C ASP A 162 15.56 19.53 -3.11
N ALA A 163 15.78 20.86 -3.07
CA ALA A 163 15.18 21.72 -2.05
C ALA A 163 13.66 21.84 -2.20
N ASP A 164 13.15 21.88 -3.42
CA ASP A 164 11.72 21.98 -3.71
C ASP A 164 11.00 20.69 -3.33
N MET A 165 11.62 19.53 -3.57
CA MET A 165 11.09 18.23 -3.12
C MET A 165 11.02 18.14 -1.60
N THR A 166 12.01 18.67 -0.89
CA THR A 166 12.01 18.74 0.57
C THR A 166 10.84 19.59 1.08
N ALA A 167 10.65 20.76 0.52
CA ALA A 167 9.57 21.69 0.88
C ALA A 167 8.19 21.08 0.55
N TYR A 168 8.07 20.42 -0.61
CA TYR A 168 6.84 19.73 -1.01
C TYR A 168 6.48 18.62 -0.03
N MET A 169 7.43 17.73 0.29
CA MET A 169 7.17 16.62 1.23
C MET A 169 6.82 17.13 2.63
N ALA A 170 7.46 18.22 3.07
CA ALA A 170 7.11 18.85 4.34
C ALA A 170 5.66 19.35 4.35
N GLN A 171 5.15 19.91 3.25
CA GLN A 171 3.74 20.33 3.13
C GLN A 171 2.79 19.12 3.18
N VAL A 172 3.13 18.00 2.49
CA VAL A 172 2.36 16.74 2.57
C VAL A 172 2.28 16.24 4.01
N ILE A 173 3.43 16.18 4.69
CA ILE A 173 3.50 15.71 6.09
C ILE A 173 2.73 16.66 7.02
N CYS A 174 2.81 17.97 6.81
CA CYS A 174 2.06 18.94 7.59
C CYS A 174 0.55 18.82 7.37
N ALA A 175 0.11 18.53 6.14
CA ALA A 175 -1.30 18.25 5.87
C ALA A 175 -1.76 16.98 6.64
N CYS A 176 -0.96 15.91 6.64
CA CYS A 176 -1.22 14.73 7.46
C CYS A 176 -1.23 15.08 8.97
N GLY A 177 -0.28 15.89 9.42
CA GLY A 177 -0.20 16.38 10.80
C GLY A 177 -1.46 17.13 11.25
N ALA A 178 -1.96 18.01 10.39
CA ALA A 178 -3.15 18.82 10.68
C ALA A 178 -4.46 18.02 10.67
N LEU A 179 -4.57 16.96 9.86
CA LEU A 179 -5.80 16.20 9.67
C LEU A 179 -5.86 14.91 10.52
N ILE A 180 -4.73 14.23 10.66
CA ILE A 180 -4.64 12.91 11.28
C ILE A 180 -3.85 12.97 12.58
N ASN A 181 -2.88 13.90 12.67
CA ASN A 181 -1.91 13.98 13.77
C ASN A 181 -1.22 12.63 14.05
N PRO A 182 -0.50 12.06 13.04
CA PRO A 182 0.10 10.75 13.18
C PRO A 182 1.30 10.79 14.16
N ASP A 183 1.53 9.69 14.85
CA ASP A 183 2.76 9.48 15.65
C ASP A 183 3.96 9.40 14.71
N ARG A 184 3.78 8.75 13.54
CA ARG A 184 4.84 8.48 12.57
C ARG A 184 4.41 8.72 11.14
N VAL A 185 5.35 9.21 10.34
CA VAL A 185 5.29 9.20 8.89
C VAL A 185 6.47 8.37 8.37
N VAL A 186 6.15 7.33 7.60
CA VAL A 186 7.14 6.40 7.03
C VAL A 186 7.29 6.67 5.55
N LEU A 187 8.51 7.01 5.12
CA LEU A 187 8.85 7.28 3.73
C LEU A 187 9.57 6.06 3.14
N TYR A 188 9.00 5.46 2.09
CA TYR A 188 9.53 4.24 1.48
C TYR A 188 10.46 4.47 0.28
N THR A 189 10.55 5.66 -0.26
CA THR A 189 11.41 5.95 -1.42
C THR A 189 12.79 6.40 -0.98
N ASP A 190 13.64 5.44 -0.60
CA ASP A 190 14.97 5.71 -0.06
C ASP A 190 15.86 6.61 -0.95
N PRO A 191 16.05 6.35 -2.26
CA PRO A 191 16.95 7.18 -3.05
C PRO A 191 16.52 8.66 -3.09
N LEU A 192 15.21 8.92 -3.02
CA LEU A 192 14.66 10.27 -3.09
C LEU A 192 14.86 11.06 -1.79
N PHE A 193 14.79 10.37 -0.64
CA PHE A 193 14.76 11.02 0.68
C PHE A 193 15.97 10.74 1.57
N ARG A 194 16.90 9.90 1.13
CA ARG A 194 18.02 9.39 1.97
C ARG A 194 18.77 10.45 2.76
N ASN A 195 19.00 11.61 2.19
CA ASN A 195 19.77 12.70 2.81
C ASN A 195 18.90 13.92 3.13
N ARG A 196 17.55 13.77 3.14
CA ARG A 196 16.62 14.90 3.27
C ARG A 196 15.69 14.81 4.48
N VAL A 197 15.70 13.71 5.20
CA VAL A 197 14.77 13.49 6.32
C VAL A 197 14.89 14.59 7.37
N GLU A 198 16.11 15.00 7.72
CA GLU A 198 16.33 16.08 8.70
C GLU A 198 15.87 17.45 8.17
N ASP A 199 16.10 17.73 6.89
CA ASP A 199 15.65 18.98 6.26
C ASP A 199 14.11 19.01 6.17
N ILE A 200 13.49 17.88 5.84
CA ILE A 200 12.02 17.73 5.85
C ILE A 200 11.48 17.95 7.26
N ARG A 201 12.10 17.35 8.28
CA ARG A 201 11.71 17.54 9.69
C ARG A 201 11.83 18.99 10.12
N ALA A 202 12.93 19.65 9.77
CA ALA A 202 13.15 21.07 10.07
C ALA A 202 12.10 21.96 9.38
N ALA A 203 11.75 21.66 8.12
CA ALA A 203 10.70 22.36 7.41
C ALA A 203 9.32 22.15 8.05
N CYS A 204 9.00 20.93 8.48
CA CYS A 204 7.76 20.64 9.22
C CYS A 204 7.70 21.43 10.55
N ALA A 205 8.82 21.53 11.27
CA ALA A 205 8.89 22.25 12.53
C ALA A 205 8.69 23.78 12.36
N CYS A 206 8.87 24.30 11.16
CA CYS A 206 8.53 25.71 10.85
C CYS A 206 7.03 25.92 10.60
N MET A 207 6.28 24.88 10.29
CA MET A 207 4.86 24.95 9.91
C MET A 207 3.93 24.39 10.99
N LEU A 208 4.39 23.42 11.78
CA LEU A 208 3.61 22.77 12.82
C LEU A 208 4.15 23.13 14.22
N PRO A 209 3.28 23.16 15.25
CA PRO A 209 3.74 23.24 16.62
C PRO A 209 4.55 21.98 16.98
N PRO A 210 5.55 22.08 17.88
CA PRO A 210 6.50 20.98 18.16
C PRO A 210 5.85 19.64 18.52
N HIS A 211 4.71 19.66 19.20
CA HIS A 211 3.97 18.44 19.61
C HIS A 211 3.16 17.80 18.48
N ALA A 212 3.03 18.44 17.32
CA ALA A 212 2.31 17.96 16.17
C ALA A 212 3.24 17.54 15.00
N VAL A 213 4.56 17.72 15.16
CA VAL A 213 5.53 17.22 14.19
C VAL A 213 5.68 15.71 14.42
N PRO A 214 5.34 14.86 13.43
CA PRO A 214 5.47 13.41 13.58
C PRO A 214 6.93 12.97 13.59
N GLU A 215 7.19 11.78 14.12
CA GLU A 215 8.43 11.09 13.84
C GLU A 215 8.47 10.74 12.34
N ILE A 216 9.56 11.14 11.65
CA ILE A 216 9.73 10.85 10.22
C ILE A 216 10.77 9.75 10.09
N GLU A 217 10.34 8.61 9.57
CA GLU A 217 11.14 7.41 9.38
C GLU A 217 11.39 7.18 7.89
N LEU A 218 12.62 6.83 7.52
CA LEU A 218 12.95 6.36 6.17
C LEU A 218 13.06 4.83 6.19
N SER A 219 12.13 4.16 5.54
CA SER A 219 12.09 2.70 5.46
C SER A 219 12.59 2.17 4.12
N ARG A 220 13.28 1.01 4.17
CA ARG A 220 13.73 0.25 3.00
C ARG A 220 13.01 -1.09 2.86
N THR A 221 12.07 -1.35 3.73
CA THR A 221 11.36 -2.64 3.84
C THR A 221 10.00 -2.62 3.13
N PHE A 222 9.91 -1.93 1.97
CA PHE A 222 8.65 -1.84 1.23
C PHE A 222 8.09 -3.22 0.87
N THR A 223 8.93 -4.07 0.28
CA THR A 223 8.51 -5.42 -0.15
C THR A 223 8.16 -6.30 1.04
N GLU A 224 8.97 -6.27 2.10
CA GLU A 224 8.72 -7.05 3.32
C GLU A 224 7.45 -6.61 4.03
N ASP A 225 7.16 -5.30 4.05
CA ASP A 225 5.93 -4.78 4.62
C ASP A 225 4.73 -5.10 3.73
N TYR A 226 4.88 -5.07 2.41
CA TYR A 226 3.85 -5.48 1.47
C TYR A 226 3.48 -6.96 1.65
N ASP A 227 4.47 -7.86 1.69
CA ASP A 227 4.25 -9.30 1.86
C ASP A 227 3.61 -9.60 3.22
N ARG A 228 4.08 -8.94 4.29
CA ARG A 228 3.48 -9.05 5.62
C ARG A 228 2.05 -8.54 5.66
N GLY A 229 1.76 -7.47 4.92
CA GLY A 229 0.41 -6.92 4.80
C GLY A 229 -0.54 -7.86 4.08
N LEU A 230 -0.11 -8.48 2.97
CA LEU A 230 -0.87 -9.51 2.28
C LEU A 230 -1.15 -10.71 3.19
N PHE A 231 -0.13 -11.19 3.91
CA PHE A 231 -0.30 -12.27 4.88
C PHE A 231 -1.30 -11.90 5.98
N THR A 232 -1.17 -10.71 6.56
CA THR A 232 -2.08 -10.23 7.60
C THR A 232 -3.52 -10.19 7.10
N MET A 233 -3.75 -9.64 5.91
CA MET A 233 -5.07 -9.60 5.28
C MET A 233 -5.63 -11.00 5.01
N ALA A 234 -4.81 -11.93 4.50
CA ALA A 234 -5.21 -13.32 4.28
C ALA A 234 -5.57 -14.05 5.57
N ARG A 235 -4.82 -13.81 6.65
CA ARG A 235 -5.09 -14.37 7.99
C ARG A 235 -6.39 -13.83 8.57
N ASP A 236 -6.61 -12.54 8.50
CA ASP A 236 -7.81 -11.89 9.07
C ASP A 236 -9.10 -12.39 8.42
N LEU A 237 -9.06 -12.75 7.11
CA LEU A 237 -10.15 -13.42 6.42
C LEU A 237 -10.51 -14.78 7.06
N MET A 238 -9.53 -15.54 7.53
CA MET A 238 -9.78 -16.84 8.18
C MET A 238 -10.39 -16.69 9.57
N GLU A 239 -10.06 -15.59 10.27
CA GLU A 239 -10.55 -15.28 11.61
C GLU A 239 -11.94 -14.61 11.61
N GLY A 240 -12.48 -14.27 10.43
CA GLY A 240 -13.74 -13.54 10.29
C GLY A 240 -13.67 -12.08 10.74
N ASN A 241 -12.46 -11.49 10.74
CA ASN A 241 -12.15 -10.14 11.19
C ASN A 241 -12.02 -9.15 10.01
N ALA A 242 -12.32 -9.58 8.78
CA ALA A 242 -12.17 -8.79 7.56
C ALA A 242 -13.44 -7.99 7.21
#